data_0184d552f5b204a1ae2036d4caeefeb6
#
_entry.id   0184d552f5b204a1ae2036d4caeefeb6
#
_cell.length_a   1.000
_cell.length_b   1.000
_cell.length_c   1.000
_cell.angle_alpha   90.00
_cell.angle_beta   90.00
_cell.angle_gamma   90.00
#
_symmetry.space_group_name_H-M   'P 1'
#
loop_
_entity.id
_entity.type
_entity.pdbx_description
1 polymer ?
#
loop_
_entity_poly.entity_id
_entity_poly.type
_entity_poly.pdbx_seq_one_letter_code
_entity_poly.pdbx_strand_id
1 'polypeptide(L)'
;MRIECKSCGAKGNFDESRLPAGGANVNCPRCKEKIWVSPGGAPASAARPPAPPRVSTAAHGSCSICQRSFSTDKMVQMKGKWVCGACKPDYVQMLKIGLTQPGDYRYAGFWIRFGAKFIDGLITGGVAFALLFPLNIVFAPDPYQVGASETDAAFLMLALQLLIQIGLPLAYVTFFLGKFQATPGKMACGIKVIRPDGEHLSYMRSFGRYFSELLSSMTLTIGYLMAAFDSEKRALHDRVSDTRVVYK
;
A
#
# COMPACT_ATOMS: atom_id res chain seq x y z
N MET A 1 49.73 -24.25 -41.47
CA MET A 1 48.52 -23.70 -42.10
C MET A 1 48.37 -22.23 -41.82
N ARG A 2 47.63 -21.48 -42.67
CA ARG A 2 47.41 -20.04 -42.53
C ARG A 2 46.11 -19.76 -41.80
N ILE A 3 46.15 -18.97 -40.74
CA ILE A 3 44.99 -18.70 -39.92
C ILE A 3 44.68 -17.18 -39.96
N GLU A 4 43.42 -16.82 -40.06
CA GLU A 4 42.95 -15.41 -40.04
C GLU A 4 42.03 -15.21 -38.82
N CYS A 5 42.33 -14.15 -38.04
CA CYS A 5 41.49 -13.78 -36.88
C CYS A 5 40.25 -13.06 -37.34
N LYS A 6 39.05 -13.60 -37.06
CA LYS A 6 37.76 -13.02 -37.41
C LYS A 6 37.48 -11.69 -36.72
N SER A 7 38.09 -11.45 -35.56
CA SER A 7 37.82 -10.22 -34.76
C SER A 7 38.68 -9.04 -35.19
N CYS A 8 39.90 -9.26 -35.63
CA CYS A 8 40.83 -8.17 -35.99
C CYS A 8 41.50 -8.28 -37.38
N GLY A 9 41.16 -9.33 -38.17
CA GLY A 9 41.72 -9.56 -39.52
C GLY A 9 43.20 -9.94 -39.56
N ALA A 10 43.87 -10.16 -38.42
CA ALA A 10 45.28 -10.49 -38.42
C ALA A 10 45.46 -11.91 -38.96
N LYS A 11 46.44 -12.01 -39.91
CA LYS A 11 46.84 -13.29 -40.57
C LYS A 11 48.14 -13.78 -39.98
N GLY A 12 48.21 -15.10 -39.64
CA GLY A 12 49.41 -15.70 -39.09
C GLY A 12 49.57 -17.14 -39.63
N ASN A 13 50.82 -17.66 -39.65
CA ASN A 13 51.12 -19.05 -39.95
C ASN A 13 51.21 -19.86 -38.64
N PHE A 14 50.50 -20.95 -38.56
CA PHE A 14 50.51 -21.86 -37.43
C PHE A 14 51.05 -23.24 -37.84
N ASP A 15 51.86 -23.84 -36.98
CA ASP A 15 52.42 -25.14 -37.20
C ASP A 15 51.44 -26.23 -36.79
N GLU A 16 50.98 -27.03 -37.78
CA GLU A 16 50.03 -28.10 -37.57
C GLU A 16 50.53 -29.26 -36.69
N SER A 17 51.85 -29.45 -36.62
CA SER A 17 52.45 -30.51 -35.82
C SER A 17 52.23 -30.35 -34.33
N ARG A 18 51.86 -29.17 -33.90
CA ARG A 18 51.61 -28.82 -32.49
C ARG A 18 50.15 -28.89 -32.10
N LEU A 19 49.27 -29.27 -33.02
CA LEU A 19 47.83 -29.37 -32.75
C LEU A 19 47.46 -30.80 -32.31
N PRO A 20 46.74 -30.96 -31.20
CA PRO A 20 46.13 -32.24 -30.87
C PRO A 20 45.08 -32.64 -31.92
N ALA A 21 44.85 -33.93 -32.09
CA ALA A 21 43.95 -34.51 -33.11
C ALA A 21 42.52 -33.94 -33.08
N GLY A 22 42.10 -33.35 -31.95
CA GLY A 22 40.78 -32.75 -31.77
C GLY A 22 40.71 -31.23 -32.02
N GLY A 23 41.82 -30.56 -32.39
CA GLY A 23 41.93 -29.11 -32.48
C GLY A 23 42.27 -28.41 -31.14
N ALA A 24 42.65 -27.14 -31.18
CA ALA A 24 42.96 -26.35 -29.99
C ALA A 24 42.57 -24.87 -30.13
N ASN A 25 42.36 -24.20 -28.99
CA ASN A 25 42.18 -22.78 -28.93
C ASN A 25 43.57 -22.06 -28.91
N VAL A 26 43.79 -21.19 -29.89
CA VAL A 26 44.99 -20.38 -30.02
C VAL A 26 44.63 -18.92 -29.79
N ASN A 27 45.41 -18.21 -28.98
CA ASN A 27 45.16 -16.79 -28.73
C ASN A 27 45.74 -15.94 -29.89
N CYS A 28 44.95 -15.05 -30.43
CA CYS A 28 45.43 -14.09 -31.44
C CYS A 28 46.53 -13.18 -30.82
N PRO A 29 47.71 -13.05 -31.46
CA PRO A 29 48.77 -12.21 -30.91
C PRO A 29 48.45 -10.74 -30.91
N ARG A 30 47.46 -10.29 -31.72
CA ARG A 30 47.08 -8.88 -31.86
C ARG A 30 45.94 -8.46 -30.93
N CYS A 31 44.85 -9.25 -30.84
CA CYS A 31 43.69 -8.88 -30.06
C CYS A 31 43.41 -9.83 -28.87
N LYS A 32 44.24 -10.84 -28.67
CA LYS A 32 44.16 -11.87 -27.62
C LYS A 32 42.88 -12.71 -27.64
N GLU A 33 42.05 -12.57 -28.70
CA GLU A 33 40.84 -13.37 -28.91
C GLU A 33 41.22 -14.84 -29.16
N LYS A 34 40.44 -15.77 -28.64
CA LYS A 34 40.63 -17.20 -28.79
C LYS A 34 40.10 -17.68 -30.14
N ILE A 35 40.97 -18.21 -30.98
CA ILE A 35 40.67 -18.76 -32.28
C ILE A 35 40.70 -20.28 -32.19
N TRP A 36 39.65 -20.96 -32.55
CA TRP A 36 39.63 -22.43 -32.66
C TRP A 36 40.28 -22.86 -33.96
N VAL A 37 41.28 -23.75 -33.85
CA VAL A 37 42.00 -24.27 -35.00
C VAL A 37 41.86 -25.81 -35.02
N SER A 38 41.40 -26.35 -36.13
CA SER A 38 41.28 -27.79 -36.39
C SER A 38 42.34 -28.30 -37.38
N PRO A 39 42.87 -29.51 -37.23
CA PRO A 39 43.77 -30.11 -38.22
C PRO A 39 43.01 -30.32 -39.53
N GLY A 40 43.58 -29.88 -40.67
CA GLY A 40 42.97 -30.09 -41.98
C GLY A 40 42.42 -28.86 -42.69
N GLY A 41 42.63 -27.63 -42.17
CA GLY A 41 42.55 -26.38 -42.92
C GLY A 41 41.14 -25.98 -43.48
N ALA A 42 40.10 -26.70 -43.18
CA ALA A 42 38.74 -26.23 -43.50
C ALA A 42 38.27 -25.25 -42.45
N PRO A 43 37.70 -24.05 -42.77
CA PRO A 43 37.01 -23.25 -41.82
C PRO A 43 35.80 -24.04 -41.36
N ALA A 44 35.90 -24.69 -40.21
CA ALA A 44 34.74 -25.33 -39.60
C ALA A 44 33.72 -24.23 -39.32
N SER A 45 32.72 -24.16 -40.19
CA SER A 45 31.46 -23.53 -39.86
C SER A 45 30.99 -24.16 -38.54
N ALA A 46 31.21 -23.46 -37.49
CA ALA A 46 30.65 -23.57 -36.15
C ALA A 46 29.74 -24.81 -35.90
N ALA A 47 30.32 -25.95 -35.64
CA ALA A 47 29.78 -26.80 -34.60
C ALA A 47 30.34 -26.25 -33.26
N ARG A 48 29.62 -25.29 -32.68
CA ARG A 48 29.84 -24.88 -31.28
C ARG A 48 29.76 -26.19 -30.47
N PRO A 49 30.77 -26.53 -29.62
CA PRO A 49 30.59 -27.65 -28.69
C PRO A 49 29.28 -27.41 -27.96
N PRO A 50 28.48 -28.45 -27.64
CA PRO A 50 27.26 -28.24 -26.88
C PRO A 50 27.63 -27.44 -25.67
N ALA A 51 27.09 -26.24 -25.61
CA ALA A 51 27.25 -25.39 -24.42
C ALA A 51 26.79 -26.27 -23.25
N PRO A 52 27.51 -26.27 -22.10
CA PRO A 52 27.00 -26.94 -20.91
C PRO A 52 25.54 -26.54 -20.77
N PRO A 53 24.65 -27.45 -20.40
CA PRO A 53 23.23 -27.16 -20.38
C PRO A 53 23.06 -25.82 -19.68
N ARG A 54 22.65 -24.80 -20.43
CA ARG A 54 22.16 -23.57 -19.82
C ARG A 54 20.95 -24.01 -19.03
N VAL A 55 21.17 -24.33 -17.77
CA VAL A 55 20.12 -24.22 -16.76
C VAL A 55 19.79 -22.73 -16.72
N SER A 56 18.94 -22.33 -17.62
CA SER A 56 18.37 -20.99 -17.63
C SER A 56 17.09 -21.00 -18.47
N THR A 57 16.15 -21.78 -18.05
CA THR A 57 14.83 -21.25 -17.94
C THR A 57 14.79 -20.63 -16.54
N ALA A 58 15.39 -19.48 -16.36
CA ALA A 58 14.96 -18.58 -15.32
C ALA A 58 13.48 -18.37 -15.64
N ALA A 59 12.64 -19.17 -14.98
CA ALA A 59 11.21 -19.02 -15.11
C ALA A 59 10.92 -17.56 -14.71
N HIS A 60 10.41 -16.78 -15.66
CA HIS A 60 10.02 -15.40 -15.39
C HIS A 60 8.65 -15.49 -14.74
N GLY A 61 8.56 -15.06 -13.50
CA GLY A 61 7.31 -14.91 -12.78
C GLY A 61 6.87 -13.45 -12.76
N SER A 62 5.57 -13.21 -12.82
CA SER A 62 5.02 -11.88 -12.58
C SER A 62 4.86 -11.66 -11.07
N CYS A 63 5.28 -10.50 -10.59
CA CYS A 63 5.03 -10.09 -9.20
C CYS A 63 3.54 -9.87 -8.99
N SER A 64 2.96 -10.54 -7.99
CA SER A 64 1.53 -10.42 -7.68
C SER A 64 1.10 -9.03 -7.21
N ILE A 65 2.06 -8.14 -6.92
CA ILE A 65 1.78 -6.77 -6.43
C ILE A 65 1.95 -5.75 -7.54
N CYS A 66 3.14 -5.63 -8.15
CA CYS A 66 3.42 -4.62 -9.18
C CYS A 66 3.20 -5.14 -10.61
N GLN A 67 2.83 -6.40 -10.77
CA GLN A 67 2.59 -7.10 -12.05
C GLN A 67 3.78 -7.10 -13.03
N ARG A 68 4.94 -6.62 -12.61
CA ARG A 68 6.16 -6.65 -13.42
C ARG A 68 6.76 -8.06 -13.43
N SER A 69 7.34 -8.44 -14.57
CA SER A 69 8.02 -9.73 -14.72
C SER A 69 9.46 -9.64 -14.18
N PHE A 70 9.84 -10.62 -13.36
CA PHE A 70 11.18 -10.78 -12.81
C PHE A 70 11.64 -12.22 -12.95
N SER A 71 12.96 -12.45 -12.95
CA SER A 71 13.52 -13.78 -12.77
C SER A 71 13.08 -14.35 -11.42
N THR A 72 12.68 -15.61 -11.36
CA THR A 72 12.24 -16.29 -10.12
C THR A 72 13.29 -16.25 -9.02
N ASP A 73 14.59 -16.18 -9.37
CA ASP A 73 15.69 -16.06 -8.41
C ASP A 73 15.66 -14.74 -7.60
N LYS A 74 15.00 -13.70 -8.14
CA LYS A 74 14.84 -12.38 -7.51
C LYS A 74 13.48 -12.21 -6.86
N MET A 75 12.71 -13.27 -6.79
CA MET A 75 11.37 -13.28 -6.22
C MET A 75 11.29 -14.23 -5.02
N VAL A 76 10.42 -13.92 -4.09
CA VAL A 76 10.15 -14.75 -2.92
C VAL A 76 8.72 -15.26 -3.01
N GLN A 77 8.53 -16.56 -2.84
CA GLN A 77 7.20 -17.13 -2.75
C GLN A 77 6.68 -17.02 -1.31
N MET A 78 5.56 -16.34 -1.12
CA MET A 78 4.92 -16.14 0.16
C MET A 78 3.43 -16.45 0.05
N LYS A 79 2.93 -17.37 0.86
CA LYS A 79 1.54 -17.87 0.82
C LYS A 79 1.06 -18.23 -0.60
N GLY A 80 1.91 -18.91 -1.37
CA GLY A 80 1.58 -19.34 -2.73
C GLY A 80 1.71 -18.28 -3.82
N LYS A 81 2.19 -17.07 -3.50
CA LYS A 81 2.34 -15.97 -4.46
C LYS A 81 3.79 -15.54 -4.62
N TRP A 82 4.15 -15.16 -5.83
CA TRP A 82 5.47 -14.65 -6.15
C TRP A 82 5.52 -13.12 -5.96
N VAL A 83 6.45 -12.65 -5.13
CA VAL A 83 6.60 -11.22 -4.79
C VAL A 83 8.05 -10.83 -5.04
N CYS A 84 8.28 -9.73 -5.76
CA CYS A 84 9.63 -9.20 -5.98
C CYS A 84 10.21 -8.57 -4.70
N GLY A 85 11.53 -8.45 -4.62
CA GLY A 85 12.23 -7.92 -3.45
C GLY A 85 11.76 -6.53 -3.03
N ALA A 86 11.44 -5.65 -3.98
CA ALA A 86 10.94 -4.31 -3.70
C ALA A 86 9.54 -4.30 -3.07
N CYS A 87 8.64 -5.19 -3.50
CA CYS A 87 7.28 -5.30 -2.96
C CYS A 87 7.18 -6.19 -1.71
N LYS A 88 8.26 -6.87 -1.33
CA LYS A 88 8.27 -7.79 -0.17
C LYS A 88 7.87 -7.11 1.15
N PRO A 89 8.42 -5.94 1.55
CA PRO A 89 8.05 -5.29 2.79
C PRO A 89 6.57 -4.94 2.82
N ASP A 90 6.03 -4.37 1.73
CA ASP A 90 4.63 -3.99 1.61
C ASP A 90 3.71 -5.22 1.70
N TYR A 91 4.08 -6.32 1.06
CA TYR A 91 3.32 -7.57 1.12
C TYR A 91 3.32 -8.19 2.52
N VAL A 92 4.45 -8.16 3.23
CA VAL A 92 4.53 -8.62 4.63
C VAL A 92 3.62 -7.78 5.51
N GLN A 93 3.60 -6.47 5.32
CA GLN A 93 2.73 -5.56 6.06
C GLN A 93 1.25 -5.84 5.76
N MET A 94 0.90 -6.06 4.50
CA MET A 94 -0.45 -6.48 4.09
C MET A 94 -0.87 -7.79 4.77
N LEU A 95 0.01 -8.79 4.83
CA LEU A 95 -0.26 -10.05 5.51
C LEU A 95 -0.49 -9.88 7.02
N LYS A 96 0.26 -8.96 7.69
CA LYS A 96 0.07 -8.64 9.11
C LYS A 96 -1.31 -8.05 9.40
N ILE A 97 -1.88 -7.30 8.46
CA ILE A 97 -3.23 -6.72 8.58
C ILE A 97 -4.34 -7.63 8.00
N GLY A 98 -3.98 -8.88 7.70
CA GLY A 98 -4.95 -9.90 7.27
C GLY A 98 -5.35 -9.82 5.79
N LEU A 99 -4.59 -9.13 4.96
CA LEU A 99 -4.83 -9.02 3.52
C LEU A 99 -3.99 -10.04 2.76
N THR A 100 -4.59 -10.74 1.81
CA THR A 100 -3.91 -11.76 1.02
C THR A 100 -3.49 -11.27 -0.36
N GLN A 101 -4.10 -10.19 -0.87
CA GLN A 101 -3.74 -9.56 -2.15
C GLN A 101 -3.89 -8.04 -2.12
N PRO A 102 -3.10 -7.29 -2.91
CA PRO A 102 -3.44 -5.92 -3.28
C PRO A 102 -4.75 -5.97 -4.08
N GLY A 103 -5.78 -5.31 -3.59
CA GLY A 103 -7.10 -5.30 -4.23
C GLY A 103 -8.10 -6.34 -3.71
N ASP A 104 -7.70 -7.29 -2.89
CA ASP A 104 -8.59 -8.28 -2.26
C ASP A 104 -9.24 -7.74 -0.98
N TYR A 105 -9.38 -6.41 -0.90
CA TYR A 105 -10.08 -5.78 0.20
C TYR A 105 -11.56 -6.07 0.12
N ARG A 106 -12.10 -6.73 1.12
CA ARG A 106 -13.55 -6.73 1.31
C ARG A 106 -13.95 -5.37 1.85
N TYR A 107 -14.36 -4.48 0.95
CA TYR A 107 -14.74 -3.12 1.31
C TYR A 107 -16.03 -3.11 2.12
N ALA A 108 -16.05 -2.32 3.20
CA ALA A 108 -17.23 -2.11 4.01
C ALA A 108 -18.27 -1.29 3.25
N GLY A 109 -19.47 -1.83 3.08
CA GLY A 109 -20.57 -1.14 2.44
C GLY A 109 -21.17 -0.03 3.32
N PHE A 110 -22.17 0.68 2.78
CA PHE A 110 -22.84 1.79 3.45
C PHE A 110 -23.43 1.38 4.82
N TRP A 111 -24.22 0.33 4.87
CA TRP A 111 -24.98 -0.04 6.07
C TRP A 111 -24.13 -0.40 7.28
N ILE A 112 -23.05 -1.12 7.07
CA ILE A 112 -22.13 -1.50 8.16
C ILE A 112 -21.39 -0.27 8.73
N ARG A 113 -21.06 0.71 7.87
CA ARG A 113 -20.46 1.98 8.29
C ARG A 113 -21.46 2.84 9.05
N PHE A 114 -22.72 2.85 8.60
CA PHE A 114 -23.80 3.53 9.30
C PHE A 114 -23.99 2.96 10.70
N GLY A 115 -24.07 1.62 10.82
CA GLY A 115 -24.15 0.96 12.13
C GLY A 115 -22.98 1.27 13.05
N ALA A 116 -21.74 1.25 12.51
CA ALA A 116 -20.55 1.63 13.26
C ALA A 116 -20.61 3.10 13.72
N LYS A 117 -21.05 4.02 12.85
CA LYS A 117 -21.20 5.43 13.18
C LYS A 117 -22.29 5.67 14.22
N PHE A 118 -23.39 4.91 14.16
CA PHE A 118 -24.47 4.96 15.13
C PHE A 118 -23.97 4.56 16.53
N ILE A 119 -23.19 3.49 16.64
CA ILE A 119 -22.57 3.05 17.91
C ILE A 119 -21.61 4.14 18.43
N ASP A 120 -20.73 4.66 17.58
CA ASP A 120 -19.82 5.74 17.94
C ASP A 120 -20.60 6.99 18.41
N GLY A 121 -21.72 7.31 17.76
CA GLY A 121 -22.61 8.41 18.14
C GLY A 121 -23.26 8.21 19.50
N LEU A 122 -23.69 6.99 19.83
CA LEU A 122 -24.21 6.66 21.17
C LEU A 122 -23.14 6.82 22.25
N ILE A 123 -21.90 6.41 21.97
CA ILE A 123 -20.79 6.53 22.92
C ILE A 123 -20.47 8.01 23.13
N THR A 124 -20.18 8.77 22.07
CA THR A 124 -19.79 10.17 22.17
C THR A 124 -20.93 11.05 22.65
N GLY A 125 -22.17 10.78 22.20
CA GLY A 125 -23.38 11.47 22.65
C GLY A 125 -23.70 11.21 24.10
N GLY A 126 -23.55 9.97 24.57
CA GLY A 126 -23.75 9.61 25.98
C GLY A 126 -22.73 10.31 26.90
N VAL A 127 -21.45 10.36 26.48
CA VAL A 127 -20.43 11.11 27.23
C VAL A 127 -20.72 12.62 27.21
N ALA A 128 -21.08 13.17 26.05
CA ALA A 128 -21.44 14.59 25.95
C ALA A 128 -22.65 14.92 26.81
N PHE A 129 -23.69 14.07 26.80
CA PHE A 129 -24.85 14.23 27.66
C PHE A 129 -24.48 14.20 29.15
N ALA A 130 -23.69 13.23 29.58
CA ALA A 130 -23.26 13.11 30.98
C ALA A 130 -22.44 14.33 31.46
N LEU A 131 -21.70 14.98 30.56
CA LEU A 131 -20.96 16.21 30.86
C LEU A 131 -21.84 17.46 30.86
N LEU A 132 -22.72 17.58 29.84
CA LEU A 132 -23.50 18.80 29.63
C LEU A 132 -24.76 18.86 30.47
N PHE A 133 -25.38 17.71 30.77
CA PHE A 133 -26.63 17.65 31.54
C PHE A 133 -26.53 18.33 32.92
N PRO A 134 -25.55 17.99 33.79
CA PRO A 134 -25.41 18.64 35.06
C PRO A 134 -25.03 20.13 34.94
N LEU A 135 -24.21 20.48 33.93
CA LEU A 135 -23.89 21.87 33.65
C LEU A 135 -25.12 22.69 33.28
N ASN A 136 -26.00 22.16 32.42
CA ASN A 136 -27.24 22.83 32.04
C ASN A 136 -28.22 23.00 33.22
N ILE A 137 -28.23 22.08 34.19
CA ILE A 137 -29.06 22.23 35.42
C ILE A 137 -28.50 23.34 36.32
N VAL A 138 -27.19 23.33 36.55
CA VAL A 138 -26.54 24.28 37.48
C VAL A 138 -26.55 25.72 36.93
N PHE A 139 -26.39 25.86 35.63
CA PHE A 139 -26.29 27.14 34.95
C PHE A 139 -27.52 27.48 34.08
N ALA A 140 -28.64 26.80 34.35
CA ALA A 140 -29.89 27.13 33.65
C ALA A 140 -30.23 28.62 33.93
N PRO A 141 -30.43 29.44 32.88
CA PRO A 141 -30.82 30.81 33.06
C PRO A 141 -32.17 30.88 33.78
N ASP A 142 -32.27 31.71 34.80
CA ASP A 142 -33.54 31.95 35.48
C ASP A 142 -34.50 32.67 34.49
N PRO A 143 -35.63 32.05 34.12
CA PRO A 143 -36.55 32.65 33.13
C PRO A 143 -37.15 33.99 33.59
N TYR A 144 -36.95 34.38 34.86
CA TYR A 144 -37.49 35.61 35.45
C TYR A 144 -36.48 36.71 35.63
N GLN A 145 -35.16 36.44 35.39
CA GLN A 145 -34.09 37.42 35.53
C GLN A 145 -33.45 37.72 34.16
N VAL A 146 -33.80 38.82 33.55
CA VAL A 146 -33.19 39.32 32.30
C VAL A 146 -32.20 40.44 32.67
N GLY A 147 -30.93 40.11 32.86
CA GLY A 147 -29.89 41.10 33.19
C GLY A 147 -28.67 40.99 32.25
N ALA A 148 -27.90 42.06 32.11
CA ALA A 148 -26.70 42.13 31.27
C ALA A 148 -25.62 41.08 31.63
N SER A 149 -25.56 40.62 32.89
CA SER A 149 -24.64 39.57 33.33
C SER A 149 -24.98 38.19 32.86
N GLU A 150 -26.22 37.95 32.43
CA GLU A 150 -26.68 36.66 31.90
C GLU A 150 -26.19 36.41 30.48
N THR A 151 -25.95 37.45 29.68
CA THR A 151 -25.44 37.33 28.31
C THR A 151 -24.05 36.71 28.29
N ASP A 152 -23.16 37.11 29.22
CA ASP A 152 -21.79 36.59 29.30
C ASP A 152 -21.78 35.12 29.74
N ALA A 153 -22.61 34.75 30.71
CA ALA A 153 -22.78 33.38 31.15
C ALA A 153 -23.37 32.49 30.04
N ALA A 154 -24.35 32.98 29.30
CA ALA A 154 -24.95 32.30 28.18
C ALA A 154 -23.92 32.05 27.02
N PHE A 155 -23.09 33.09 26.72
CA PHE A 155 -22.01 32.95 25.74
C PHE A 155 -20.96 31.90 26.17
N LEU A 156 -20.56 31.92 27.44
CA LEU A 156 -19.62 30.95 27.99
C LEU A 156 -20.18 29.51 27.91
N MET A 157 -21.44 29.33 28.25
CA MET A 157 -22.13 28.05 28.14
C MET A 157 -22.24 27.57 26.70
N LEU A 158 -22.61 28.46 25.78
CA LEU A 158 -22.64 28.12 24.35
C LEU A 158 -21.26 27.72 23.85
N ALA A 159 -20.22 28.45 24.21
CA ALA A 159 -18.84 28.15 23.84
C ALA A 159 -18.39 26.78 24.39
N LEU A 160 -18.69 26.50 25.66
CA LEU A 160 -18.39 25.20 26.29
C LEU A 160 -19.19 24.06 25.62
N GLN A 161 -20.43 24.27 25.31
CA GLN A 161 -21.28 23.31 24.62
C GLN A 161 -20.75 23.00 23.22
N LEU A 162 -20.36 24.01 22.44
CA LEU A 162 -19.76 23.84 21.12
C LEU A 162 -18.39 23.13 21.22
N LEU A 163 -17.57 23.48 22.21
CA LEU A 163 -16.29 22.82 22.45
C LEU A 163 -16.47 21.32 22.74
N ILE A 164 -17.43 20.95 23.56
CA ILE A 164 -17.73 19.54 23.87
C ILE A 164 -18.34 18.85 22.65
N GLN A 165 -19.30 19.47 21.96
CA GLN A 165 -19.97 18.89 20.81
C GLN A 165 -19.03 18.60 19.63
N ILE A 166 -18.05 19.44 19.41
CA ILE A 166 -17.08 19.31 18.29
C ILE A 166 -15.78 18.65 18.77
N GLY A 167 -15.25 19.11 19.91
CA GLY A 167 -13.94 18.67 20.41
C GLY A 167 -13.92 17.23 20.89
N LEU A 168 -14.97 16.76 21.57
CA LEU A 168 -15.04 15.39 22.06
C LEU A 168 -15.04 14.37 20.91
N PRO A 169 -15.92 14.46 19.88
CA PRO A 169 -15.88 13.54 18.74
C PRO A 169 -14.58 13.66 17.93
N LEU A 170 -14.02 14.86 17.79
CA LEU A 170 -12.74 15.09 17.12
C LEU A 170 -11.61 14.34 17.81
N ALA A 171 -11.47 14.53 19.14
CA ALA A 171 -10.45 13.85 19.95
C ALA A 171 -10.64 12.31 19.91
N TYR A 172 -11.87 11.87 20.09
CA TYR A 172 -12.25 10.46 20.02
C TYR A 172 -11.86 9.82 18.68
N VAL A 173 -12.32 10.37 17.56
CA VAL A 173 -12.04 9.83 16.24
C VAL A 173 -10.55 9.87 15.93
N THR A 174 -9.88 10.99 16.21
CA THR A 174 -8.45 11.15 15.92
C THR A 174 -7.59 10.17 16.72
N PHE A 175 -7.88 10.00 18.00
CA PHE A 175 -7.16 9.08 18.88
C PHE A 175 -7.36 7.62 18.44
N PHE A 176 -8.60 7.19 18.29
CA PHE A 176 -8.88 5.79 17.97
C PHE A 176 -8.44 5.38 16.56
N LEU A 177 -8.62 6.24 15.56
CA LEU A 177 -8.14 5.97 14.21
C LEU A 177 -6.61 5.99 14.13
N GLY A 178 -5.96 6.95 14.78
CA GLY A 178 -4.50 7.04 14.79
C GLY A 178 -3.81 5.89 15.51
N LYS A 179 -4.42 5.35 16.59
CA LYS A 179 -3.84 4.27 17.38
C LYS A 179 -4.27 2.87 16.93
N PHE A 180 -5.55 2.67 16.63
CA PHE A 180 -6.17 1.36 16.39
C PHE A 180 -6.68 1.18 14.96
N GLN A 181 -6.61 2.18 14.11
CA GLN A 181 -7.20 2.21 12.76
C GLN A 181 -8.73 2.00 12.74
N ALA A 182 -9.37 2.02 13.88
CA ALA A 182 -10.82 1.83 14.00
C ALA A 182 -11.31 2.50 15.27
N THR A 183 -12.47 3.16 15.19
CA THR A 183 -13.21 3.59 16.39
C THR A 183 -13.89 2.39 17.08
N PRO A 184 -14.24 2.46 18.36
CA PRO A 184 -14.96 1.40 19.06
C PRO A 184 -16.19 0.88 18.30
N GLY A 185 -17.02 1.75 17.70
CA GLY A 185 -18.14 1.33 16.88
C GLY A 185 -17.71 0.57 15.63
N LYS A 186 -16.62 0.99 14.97
CA LYS A 186 -16.04 0.25 13.84
C LYS A 186 -15.44 -1.08 14.27
N MET A 187 -14.81 -1.14 15.46
CA MET A 187 -14.30 -2.39 16.01
C MET A 187 -15.43 -3.39 16.27
N ALA A 188 -16.54 -2.93 16.85
CA ALA A 188 -17.72 -3.76 17.10
C ALA A 188 -18.33 -4.31 15.79
N CYS A 189 -18.27 -3.53 14.72
CA CYS A 189 -18.72 -3.95 13.38
C CYS A 189 -17.67 -4.76 12.59
N GLY A 190 -16.50 -5.07 13.16
CA GLY A 190 -15.44 -5.83 12.49
C GLY A 190 -14.80 -5.12 11.28
N ILE A 191 -14.81 -3.78 11.26
CA ILE A 191 -14.24 -2.98 10.17
C ILE A 191 -13.10 -2.10 10.68
N LYS A 192 -12.18 -1.77 9.77
CA LYS A 192 -11.04 -0.88 10.02
C LYS A 192 -10.82 0.09 8.88
N VAL A 193 -10.14 1.19 9.16
CA VAL A 193 -9.73 2.20 8.18
C VAL A 193 -8.26 2.03 7.87
N ILE A 194 -7.92 1.92 6.60
CA ILE A 194 -6.54 1.77 6.14
C ILE A 194 -6.24 2.79 5.04
N ARG A 195 -4.96 3.01 4.77
CA ARG A 195 -4.49 3.67 3.56
C ARG A 195 -4.52 2.70 2.38
N PRO A 196 -4.48 3.17 1.12
CA PRO A 196 -4.42 2.31 -0.06
C PRO A 196 -3.21 1.37 -0.06
N ASP A 197 -2.08 1.82 0.52
CA ASP A 197 -0.85 1.05 0.71
C ASP A 197 -0.91 0.05 1.89
N GLY A 198 -2.02 0.03 2.64
CA GLY A 198 -2.20 -0.81 3.82
C GLY A 198 -1.54 -0.29 5.09
N GLU A 199 -0.85 0.86 5.03
CA GLU A 199 -0.21 1.46 6.20
C GLU A 199 -1.21 2.03 7.22
N HIS A 200 -0.69 2.28 8.43
CA HIS A 200 -1.40 2.96 9.50
C HIS A 200 -1.75 4.41 9.13
N LEU A 201 -2.94 4.86 9.56
CA LEU A 201 -3.28 6.27 9.50
C LEU A 201 -2.45 7.05 10.54
N SER A 202 -1.84 8.15 10.12
CA SER A 202 -1.26 9.11 11.06
C SER A 202 -2.38 9.89 11.77
N TYR A 203 -2.07 10.42 12.96
CA TYR A 203 -3.00 11.28 13.70
C TYR A 203 -3.44 12.50 12.90
N MET A 204 -2.53 13.15 12.15
CA MET A 204 -2.86 14.28 11.28
C MET A 204 -3.83 13.90 10.16
N ARG A 205 -3.67 12.73 9.56
CA ARG A 205 -4.59 12.25 8.53
C ARG A 205 -5.95 11.88 9.11
N SER A 206 -5.98 11.33 10.33
CA SER A 206 -7.22 11.03 11.06
C SER A 206 -7.96 12.32 11.43
N PHE A 207 -7.22 13.36 11.83
CA PHE A 207 -7.74 14.69 12.08
C PHE A 207 -8.36 15.32 10.82
N GLY A 208 -7.62 15.36 9.70
CA GLY A 208 -8.13 15.88 8.43
C GLY A 208 -9.35 15.10 7.92
N ARG A 209 -9.38 13.78 8.17
CA ARG A 209 -10.52 12.94 7.84
C ARG A 209 -11.79 13.35 8.60
N TYR A 210 -11.68 13.70 9.88
CA TYR A 210 -12.82 14.17 10.67
C TYR A 210 -13.43 15.45 10.08
N PHE A 211 -12.61 16.42 9.66
CA PHE A 211 -13.11 17.62 8.99
C PHE A 211 -13.75 17.32 7.63
N SER A 212 -13.17 16.42 6.86
CA SER A 212 -13.78 15.96 5.61
C SER A 212 -15.10 15.23 5.85
N GLU A 213 -15.23 14.54 6.98
CA GLU A 213 -16.46 13.88 7.41
C GLU A 213 -17.54 14.90 7.83
N LEU A 214 -17.12 15.96 8.54
CA LEU A 214 -18.01 17.07 8.89
C LEU A 214 -18.55 17.75 7.62
N LEU A 215 -17.67 18.04 6.64
CA LEU A 215 -18.06 18.60 5.35
C LEU A 215 -19.04 17.65 4.61
N SER A 216 -18.76 16.34 4.65
CA SER A 216 -19.61 15.31 4.05
C SER A 216 -20.99 15.23 4.70
N SER A 217 -21.11 15.54 6.00
CA SER A 217 -22.40 15.58 6.70
C SER A 217 -23.22 16.83 6.33
N MET A 218 -22.56 17.96 6.07
CA MET A 218 -23.21 19.18 5.62
C MET A 218 -23.84 19.06 4.21
N THR A 219 -23.34 18.16 3.38
CA THR A 219 -23.91 17.85 2.05
C THR A 219 -25.09 16.88 2.12
N LEU A 220 -25.94 16.98 3.15
CA LEU A 220 -27.18 16.18 3.34
C LEU A 220 -26.93 14.66 3.20
N THR A 221 -25.85 14.17 3.75
CA THR A 221 -25.42 12.75 3.69
C THR A 221 -25.10 12.20 2.29
N ILE A 222 -25.21 13.00 1.22
CA ILE A 222 -24.85 12.59 -0.14
C ILE A 222 -23.41 12.04 -0.19
N GLY A 223 -22.49 12.67 0.55
CA GLY A 223 -21.10 12.23 0.65
C GLY A 223 -20.94 10.80 1.21
N TYR A 224 -21.86 10.36 2.08
CA TYR A 224 -21.89 8.97 2.56
C TYR A 224 -22.54 8.02 1.56
N LEU A 225 -23.58 8.48 0.87
CA LEU A 225 -24.32 7.67 -0.11
C LEU A 225 -23.43 7.29 -1.30
N MET A 226 -22.42 8.09 -1.64
CA MET A 226 -21.42 7.76 -2.67
C MET A 226 -20.78 6.39 -2.42
N ALA A 227 -20.59 5.97 -1.16
CA ALA A 227 -20.04 4.66 -0.83
C ALA A 227 -20.93 3.48 -1.27
N ALA A 228 -22.21 3.70 -1.56
CA ALA A 228 -23.09 2.67 -2.09
C ALA A 228 -22.82 2.37 -3.57
N PHE A 229 -22.41 3.39 -4.32
CA PHE A 229 -22.23 3.32 -5.78
C PHE A 229 -20.77 3.19 -6.22
N ASP A 230 -19.80 3.53 -5.39
CA ASP A 230 -18.38 3.43 -5.70
C ASP A 230 -17.89 1.97 -5.69
N SER A 231 -17.02 1.59 -6.62
CA SER A 231 -16.45 0.24 -6.72
C SER A 231 -15.63 -0.16 -5.49
N GLU A 232 -14.92 0.80 -4.89
CA GLU A 232 -14.16 0.62 -3.64
C GLU A 232 -14.95 1.01 -2.39
N LYS A 233 -16.27 1.27 -2.54
CA LYS A 233 -17.17 1.68 -1.45
C LYS A 233 -16.66 2.90 -0.68
N ARG A 234 -16.05 3.88 -1.38
CA ARG A 234 -15.51 5.11 -0.78
C ARG A 234 -16.58 6.17 -0.61
N ALA A 235 -16.72 6.71 0.58
CA ALA A 235 -17.46 7.95 0.84
C ALA A 235 -16.62 9.17 0.42
N LEU A 236 -17.22 10.36 0.39
CA LEU A 236 -16.52 11.61 0.03
C LEU A 236 -15.30 11.85 0.93
N HIS A 237 -15.46 11.73 2.24
CA HIS A 237 -14.37 11.89 3.20
C HIS A 237 -13.27 10.82 3.07
N ASP A 238 -13.59 9.60 2.57
CA ASP A 238 -12.60 8.57 2.26
C ASP A 238 -11.75 8.97 1.06
N ARG A 239 -12.36 9.60 0.04
CA ARG A 239 -11.65 10.10 -1.15
C ARG A 239 -10.74 11.27 -0.81
N VAL A 240 -11.23 12.25 -0.02
CA VAL A 240 -10.45 13.43 0.39
C VAL A 240 -9.24 13.03 1.24
N SER A 241 -9.41 12.05 2.13
CA SER A 241 -8.34 11.60 3.04
C SER A 241 -7.50 10.47 2.47
N ASP A 242 -7.80 10.01 1.24
CA ASP A 242 -7.23 8.83 0.60
C ASP A 242 -7.16 7.62 1.54
N THR A 243 -8.33 7.17 1.98
CA THR A 243 -8.51 6.06 2.92
C THR A 243 -9.50 5.05 2.38
N ARG A 244 -9.42 3.84 2.91
CA ARG A 244 -10.33 2.73 2.60
C ARG A 244 -10.88 2.15 3.89
N VAL A 245 -12.15 1.78 3.90
CA VAL A 245 -12.76 1.07 5.03
C VAL A 245 -12.99 -0.37 4.61
N VAL A 246 -12.36 -1.29 5.33
CA VAL A 246 -12.34 -2.71 5.00
C VAL A 246 -12.74 -3.55 6.19
N TYR A 247 -13.24 -4.76 5.96
CA TYR A 247 -13.43 -5.74 7.03
C TYR A 247 -12.07 -6.19 7.59
N LYS A 248 -12.06 -6.53 8.88
CA LYS A 248 -10.87 -7.12 9.54
C LYS A 248 -10.61 -8.53 9.06
#